data_e743fb0aa1903d87e842db002886d7ed
#
_entry.id   e743fb0aa1903d87e842db002886d7ed
#
_cell.length_a   1.000
_cell.length_b   1.000
_cell.length_c   1.000
_cell.angle_alpha   90.00
_cell.angle_beta   90.00
_cell.angle_gamma   90.00
#
_symmetry.space_group_name_H-M   'P 1'
#
loop_
_entity.id
_entity.type
_entity.pdbx_description
1 polymer ?
#
loop_
_entity_poly.entity_id
_entity_poly.type
_entity_poly.pdbx_seq_one_letter_code
_entity_poly.pdbx_strand_id
1 'polypeptide(L)'
;MPDKKRKILVTNALPYANGPIHIGHLVGYIQADIWVRFQRMLGHTVHYVCADDTHGTPIMLRAGQDGITPETLIERMHGEHVRDFKDFRVDFDNYDSTNSPETRELCEDIYAKLKANDLVAVHSVEQFYDPVKQMFLPDRYIKGECPKCGAKDQYGDSCEVCGSTYSPTDLKNPYSVVSGKKPVRKSSEHYFFRLSDRRCVEFLKQWTRSGTLQPEAANKMNEWFAAGLRDWDISRDAPYFGFPIPGTDGKKFFYVWLDAPVGYMASFKNLCKKKKLDFDAYWRKNPETELYHFIGKDILYFHALFWPAMLEYSGYRTPSKLAVNGFLTVNGEKMSKSRGTFITAESYLAHGLNPEWLRYYYAAKSNGTMEDIDLSFDDFVARQRFAGGILAGGVTDHAGEVADEEYGLVPQILELPKLVEEHRMAEMQVRRRGIETGLDPQRTIQGQFLAQIRFQKDFLRTALDQIDCLFRLIRHACSVSGLNSLGEGGIPPLAEAARYAGAVSR
;
A
#
# COMPACT_ATOMS: atom_id res chain seq x y z
N MET A 1 9.52 -32.41 12.68
CA MET A 1 8.20 -32.74 12.09
C MET A 1 8.07 -31.87 10.85
N PRO A 2 7.63 -32.38 9.69
CA PRO A 2 7.35 -31.52 8.57
C PRO A 2 6.33 -30.49 9.01
N ASP A 3 6.63 -29.20 8.78
CA ASP A 3 5.74 -28.10 9.16
C ASP A 3 4.37 -28.32 8.55
N LYS A 4 3.31 -28.18 9.37
CA LYS A 4 1.92 -28.36 8.93
C LYS A 4 1.66 -27.42 7.74
N LYS A 5 1.21 -28.00 6.62
CA LYS A 5 0.87 -27.21 5.43
C LYS A 5 -0.22 -26.20 5.76
N ARG A 6 0.09 -24.90 5.63
CA ARG A 6 -0.81 -23.78 5.92
C ARG A 6 -1.72 -23.50 4.73
N LYS A 7 -2.92 -22.98 5.00
CA LYS A 7 -3.86 -22.45 4.01
C LYS A 7 -4.02 -20.97 4.26
N ILE A 8 -3.62 -20.14 3.32
CA ILE A 8 -3.48 -18.70 3.52
C ILE A 8 -4.24 -17.96 2.42
N LEU A 9 -5.04 -16.98 2.83
CA LEU A 9 -5.61 -15.97 1.95
C LEU A 9 -4.89 -14.64 2.20
N VAL A 10 -4.38 -14.03 1.13
CA VAL A 10 -3.66 -12.77 1.16
C VAL A 10 -4.42 -11.73 0.35
N THR A 11 -4.52 -10.52 0.89
CA THR A 11 -5.08 -9.37 0.18
C THR A 11 -4.18 -8.15 0.34
N ASN A 12 -4.29 -7.20 -0.57
CA ASN A 12 -3.70 -5.87 -0.46
C ASN A 12 -4.77 -4.80 -0.37
N ALA A 13 -4.42 -3.66 0.24
CA ALA A 13 -5.21 -2.44 0.12
C ALA A 13 -5.57 -2.19 -1.34
N LEU A 14 -6.84 -1.90 -1.60
CA LEU A 14 -7.32 -1.69 -2.98
C LEU A 14 -6.84 -0.34 -3.50
N PRO A 15 -6.31 -0.24 -4.72
CA PRO A 15 -6.02 1.04 -5.33
C PRO A 15 -7.33 1.72 -5.74
N TYR A 16 -7.41 3.03 -5.52
CA TYR A 16 -8.59 3.80 -5.89
C TYR A 16 -8.58 4.11 -7.39
N ALA A 17 -9.66 3.74 -8.09
CA ALA A 17 -9.75 3.78 -9.55
C ALA A 17 -9.93 5.19 -10.14
N ASN A 18 -9.29 6.21 -9.56
CA ASN A 18 -9.33 7.59 -10.05
C ASN A 18 -7.98 8.10 -10.56
N GLY A 19 -6.98 7.26 -10.63
CA GLY A 19 -5.64 7.64 -11.11
C GLY A 19 -4.71 6.45 -11.31
N PRO A 20 -3.59 6.64 -12.00
CA PRO A 20 -2.63 5.59 -12.30
C PRO A 20 -1.92 5.07 -11.03
N ILE A 21 -1.41 3.85 -11.11
CA ILE A 21 -0.49 3.31 -10.12
C ILE A 21 0.81 4.14 -10.12
N HIS A 22 1.33 4.43 -8.94
CA HIS A 22 2.64 5.05 -8.75
C HIS A 22 3.54 4.17 -7.89
N ILE A 23 4.84 4.42 -7.92
CA ILE A 23 5.84 3.58 -7.23
C ILE A 23 5.60 3.47 -5.71
N GLY A 24 4.96 4.46 -5.08
CA GLY A 24 4.56 4.37 -3.66
C GLY A 24 3.44 3.35 -3.40
N HIS A 25 2.48 3.19 -4.31
CA HIS A 25 1.50 2.11 -4.23
C HIS A 25 2.20 0.75 -4.31
N LEU A 26 3.18 0.61 -5.21
CA LEU A 26 3.88 -0.65 -5.46
C LEU A 26 4.64 -1.20 -4.24
N VAL A 27 4.95 -0.39 -3.22
CA VAL A 27 5.61 -0.87 -1.98
C VAL A 27 4.84 -2.03 -1.37
N GLY A 28 3.57 -1.82 -1.03
CA GLY A 28 2.74 -2.85 -0.39
C GLY A 28 2.49 -4.06 -1.29
N TYR A 29 2.26 -3.83 -2.59
CA TYR A 29 2.00 -4.92 -3.54
C TYR A 29 3.22 -5.80 -3.78
N ILE A 30 4.40 -5.21 -3.92
CA ILE A 30 5.66 -5.93 -4.10
C ILE A 30 6.01 -6.71 -2.83
N GLN A 31 5.85 -6.12 -1.65
CA GLN A 31 6.07 -6.81 -0.38
C GLN A 31 5.16 -8.03 -0.24
N ALA A 32 3.87 -7.88 -0.55
CA ALA A 32 2.91 -8.98 -0.49
C ALA A 32 3.24 -10.08 -1.51
N ASP A 33 3.55 -9.73 -2.76
CA ASP A 33 3.88 -10.69 -3.81
C ASP A 33 5.13 -11.49 -3.47
N ILE A 34 6.20 -10.85 -2.96
CA ILE A 34 7.41 -11.53 -2.49
C ILE A 34 7.08 -12.50 -1.35
N TRP A 35 6.28 -12.04 -0.37
CA TRP A 35 5.88 -12.89 0.75
C TRP A 35 5.02 -14.08 0.30
N VAL A 36 4.08 -13.86 -0.62
CA VAL A 36 3.23 -14.91 -1.21
C VAL A 36 4.07 -15.96 -1.93
N ARG A 37 5.02 -15.53 -2.79
CA ARG A 37 5.94 -16.43 -3.48
C ARG A 37 6.75 -17.27 -2.50
N PHE A 38 7.27 -16.64 -1.45
CA PHE A 38 8.01 -17.34 -0.40
C PHE A 38 7.16 -18.38 0.30
N GLN A 39 5.91 -18.05 0.69
CA GLN A 39 5.01 -19.02 1.33
C GLN A 39 4.68 -20.19 0.39
N ARG A 40 4.50 -19.92 -0.90
CA ARG A 40 4.29 -20.98 -1.91
C ARG A 40 5.52 -21.88 -2.07
N MET A 41 6.73 -21.30 -2.05
CA MET A 41 7.99 -22.07 -2.07
C MET A 41 8.14 -23.00 -0.85
N LEU A 42 7.63 -22.60 0.31
CA LEU A 42 7.55 -23.45 1.51
C LEU A 42 6.48 -24.55 1.41
N GLY A 43 5.76 -24.66 0.29
CA GLY A 43 4.76 -25.68 0.04
C GLY A 43 3.37 -25.37 0.65
N HIS A 44 3.12 -24.16 1.12
CA HIS A 44 1.83 -23.72 1.63
C HIS A 44 0.82 -23.49 0.50
N THR A 45 -0.47 -23.64 0.78
CA THR A 45 -1.54 -23.24 -0.15
C THR A 45 -1.84 -21.77 0.08
N VAL A 46 -1.56 -20.93 -0.91
CA VAL A 46 -1.73 -19.48 -0.78
C VAL A 46 -2.54 -18.95 -1.96
N HIS A 47 -3.61 -18.22 -1.65
CA HIS A 47 -4.39 -17.45 -2.61
C HIS A 47 -4.12 -15.96 -2.37
N TYR A 48 -3.80 -15.23 -3.44
CA TYR A 48 -3.52 -13.82 -3.40
C TYR A 48 -4.51 -13.07 -4.28
N VAL A 49 -5.37 -12.27 -3.67
CA VAL A 49 -6.44 -11.54 -4.37
C VAL A 49 -6.39 -10.04 -4.09
N CYS A 50 -6.84 -9.25 -5.05
CA CYS A 50 -7.00 -7.82 -4.92
C CYS A 50 -8.16 -7.35 -5.82
N ALA A 51 -8.46 -6.05 -5.79
CA ALA A 51 -9.47 -5.43 -6.65
C ALA A 51 -9.19 -3.93 -6.76
N ASP A 52 -9.84 -3.25 -7.70
CA ASP A 52 -9.94 -1.80 -7.70
C ASP A 52 -11.03 -1.33 -6.74
N ASP A 53 -10.75 -0.29 -5.96
CA ASP A 53 -11.76 0.50 -5.25
C ASP A 53 -12.37 1.51 -6.21
N THR A 54 -13.64 1.31 -6.57
CA THR A 54 -14.25 1.96 -7.74
C THR A 54 -15.40 2.89 -7.44
N HIS A 55 -15.85 3.00 -6.19
CA HIS A 55 -17.02 3.79 -5.85
C HIS A 55 -16.67 5.18 -5.28
N GLY A 56 -17.68 6.02 -5.22
CA GLY A 56 -17.59 7.32 -4.54
C GLY A 56 -17.78 8.53 -5.43
N THR A 57 -18.02 9.66 -4.78
CA THR A 57 -18.19 10.97 -5.43
C THR A 57 -16.99 11.37 -6.30
N PRO A 58 -15.71 11.14 -5.92
CA PRO A 58 -14.57 11.49 -6.76
C PRO A 58 -14.58 10.78 -8.13
N ILE A 59 -14.98 9.51 -8.20
CA ILE A 59 -15.12 8.76 -9.46
C ILE A 59 -16.22 9.41 -10.33
N MET A 60 -17.39 9.67 -9.72
CA MET A 60 -18.52 10.29 -10.42
C MET A 60 -18.16 11.66 -11.00
N LEU A 61 -17.49 12.51 -10.20
CA LEU A 61 -17.10 13.85 -10.64
C LEU A 61 -15.99 13.81 -11.69
N ARG A 62 -15.01 12.92 -11.56
CA ARG A 62 -13.96 12.72 -12.55
C ARG A 62 -14.53 12.27 -13.88
N ALA A 63 -15.42 11.27 -13.88
CA ALA A 63 -16.10 10.80 -15.07
C ALA A 63 -16.89 11.93 -15.76
N GLY A 64 -17.62 12.75 -14.98
CA GLY A 64 -18.33 13.92 -15.48
C GLY A 64 -17.42 15.00 -16.10
N GLN A 65 -16.22 15.21 -15.56
CA GLN A 65 -15.21 16.11 -16.13
C GLN A 65 -14.64 15.55 -17.44
N ASP A 66 -14.41 14.24 -17.51
CA ASP A 66 -13.90 13.55 -18.69
C ASP A 66 -15.01 13.36 -19.77
N GLY A 67 -16.29 13.68 -19.48
CA GLY A 67 -17.44 13.51 -20.38
C GLY A 67 -17.80 12.04 -20.64
N ILE A 68 -17.49 11.14 -19.71
CA ILE A 68 -17.76 9.70 -19.78
C ILE A 68 -18.60 9.24 -18.59
N THR A 69 -19.06 7.98 -18.61
CA THR A 69 -19.75 7.41 -17.45
C THR A 69 -18.74 6.93 -16.38
N PRO A 70 -19.16 6.83 -15.10
CA PRO A 70 -18.32 6.25 -14.05
C PRO A 70 -17.85 4.84 -14.40
N GLU A 71 -18.72 4.01 -14.98
CA GLU A 71 -18.40 2.64 -15.40
C GLU A 71 -17.28 2.62 -16.44
N THR A 72 -17.34 3.50 -17.46
CA THR A 72 -16.28 3.64 -18.48
C THR A 72 -14.96 4.08 -17.85
N LEU A 73 -15.01 4.99 -16.87
CA LEU A 73 -13.80 5.43 -16.16
C LEU A 73 -13.14 4.28 -15.40
N ILE A 74 -13.90 3.55 -14.60
CA ILE A 74 -13.36 2.45 -13.78
C ILE A 74 -12.88 1.28 -14.64
N GLU A 75 -13.52 0.98 -15.78
CA GLU A 75 -13.07 -0.04 -16.72
C GLU A 75 -11.70 0.34 -17.33
N ARG A 76 -11.53 1.61 -17.73
CA ARG A 76 -10.25 2.13 -18.21
C ARG A 76 -9.17 2.01 -17.15
N MET A 77 -9.45 2.47 -15.92
CA MET A 77 -8.49 2.39 -14.81
C MET A 77 -8.13 0.94 -14.47
N HIS A 78 -9.11 0.05 -14.49
CA HIS A 78 -8.88 -1.38 -14.28
C HIS A 78 -7.86 -1.94 -15.29
N GLY A 79 -8.03 -1.63 -16.56
CA GLY A 79 -7.08 -2.04 -17.61
C GLY A 79 -5.66 -1.50 -17.38
N GLU A 80 -5.53 -0.23 -16.96
CA GLU A 80 -4.25 0.39 -16.63
C GLU A 80 -3.61 -0.28 -15.41
N HIS A 81 -4.35 -0.48 -14.32
CA HIS A 81 -3.85 -1.10 -13.10
C HIS A 81 -3.41 -2.55 -13.31
N VAL A 82 -4.21 -3.36 -14.01
CA VAL A 82 -3.87 -4.75 -14.36
C VAL A 82 -2.57 -4.81 -15.16
N ARG A 83 -2.40 -3.93 -16.17
CA ARG A 83 -1.17 -3.82 -16.94
C ARG A 83 0.01 -3.48 -16.03
N ASP A 84 -0.11 -2.43 -15.22
CA ASP A 84 0.97 -1.94 -14.37
C ASP A 84 1.40 -3.00 -13.35
N PHE A 85 0.48 -3.69 -12.70
CA PHE A 85 0.80 -4.80 -11.79
C PHE A 85 1.49 -5.94 -12.50
N LYS A 86 1.00 -6.34 -13.68
CA LYS A 86 1.62 -7.39 -14.49
C LYS A 86 3.05 -7.03 -14.90
N ASP A 87 3.27 -5.80 -15.33
CA ASP A 87 4.58 -5.32 -15.77
C ASP A 87 5.57 -5.26 -14.60
N PHE A 88 5.09 -4.94 -13.37
CA PHE A 88 5.88 -5.04 -12.13
C PHE A 88 5.88 -6.44 -11.52
N ARG A 89 5.39 -7.48 -12.25
CA ARG A 89 5.40 -8.89 -11.85
C ARG A 89 4.70 -9.17 -10.52
N VAL A 90 3.69 -8.38 -10.19
CA VAL A 90 2.76 -8.68 -9.09
C VAL A 90 1.72 -9.64 -9.62
N ASP A 91 1.67 -10.86 -9.06
CA ASP A 91 0.91 -11.99 -9.60
C ASP A 91 -0.26 -12.36 -8.68
N PHE A 92 -1.42 -11.74 -8.94
CA PHE A 92 -2.67 -12.06 -8.25
C PHE A 92 -3.32 -13.33 -8.82
N ASP A 93 -3.88 -14.18 -7.96
CA ASP A 93 -4.76 -15.26 -8.39
C ASP A 93 -6.09 -14.74 -8.95
N ASN A 94 -6.52 -13.57 -8.47
CA ASN A 94 -7.66 -12.82 -8.98
C ASN A 94 -7.50 -11.33 -8.69
N TYR A 95 -7.73 -10.52 -9.69
CA TYR A 95 -7.84 -9.07 -9.57
C TYR A 95 -9.21 -8.65 -10.11
N ASP A 96 -10.00 -7.96 -9.30
CA ASP A 96 -11.43 -7.69 -9.57
C ASP A 96 -11.74 -6.18 -9.42
N SER A 97 -13.00 -5.86 -9.26
CA SER A 97 -13.51 -4.51 -9.01
C SER A 97 -14.52 -4.54 -7.86
N THR A 98 -14.55 -3.50 -7.03
CA THR A 98 -15.60 -3.37 -6.02
C THR A 98 -16.99 -3.15 -6.67
N ASN A 99 -17.05 -2.67 -7.92
CA ASN A 99 -18.31 -2.61 -8.67
C ASN A 99 -18.68 -3.97 -9.25
N SER A 100 -18.91 -4.96 -8.40
CA SER A 100 -19.25 -6.33 -8.80
C SER A 100 -20.49 -6.85 -8.08
N PRO A 101 -21.19 -7.83 -8.68
CA PRO A 101 -22.35 -8.46 -8.03
C PRO A 101 -21.99 -9.12 -6.69
N GLU A 102 -20.79 -9.70 -6.59
CA GLU A 102 -20.27 -10.31 -5.36
C GLU A 102 -20.09 -9.29 -4.24
N THR A 103 -19.57 -8.10 -4.55
CA THR A 103 -19.42 -7.01 -3.58
C THR A 103 -20.78 -6.54 -3.09
N ARG A 104 -21.72 -6.32 -4.00
CA ARG A 104 -23.08 -5.90 -3.66
C ARG A 104 -23.76 -6.89 -2.72
N GLU A 105 -23.76 -8.18 -3.08
CA GLU A 105 -24.34 -9.24 -2.26
C GLU A 105 -23.75 -9.28 -0.85
N LEU A 106 -22.44 -9.17 -0.75
CA LEU A 106 -21.74 -9.20 0.55
C LEU A 106 -21.97 -7.93 1.39
N CYS A 107 -22.04 -6.75 0.76
CA CYS A 107 -22.39 -5.50 1.46
C CYS A 107 -23.80 -5.56 2.04
N GLU A 108 -24.76 -6.04 1.24
CA GLU A 108 -26.15 -6.20 1.67
C GLU A 108 -26.27 -7.23 2.81
N ASP A 109 -25.54 -8.36 2.75
CA ASP A 109 -25.50 -9.39 3.81
C ASP A 109 -24.87 -8.86 5.11
N ILE A 110 -23.71 -8.19 5.03
CA ILE A 110 -23.05 -7.58 6.19
C ILE A 110 -23.98 -6.53 6.82
N TYR A 111 -24.53 -5.63 6.02
CA TYR A 111 -25.44 -4.59 6.51
C TYR A 111 -26.66 -5.18 7.22
N ALA A 112 -27.31 -6.18 6.64
CA ALA A 112 -28.47 -6.86 7.23
C ALA A 112 -28.12 -7.48 8.60
N LYS A 113 -26.96 -8.13 8.71
CA LYS A 113 -26.48 -8.74 9.96
C LYS A 113 -26.11 -7.70 11.03
N LEU A 114 -25.45 -6.61 10.65
CA LEU A 114 -25.15 -5.52 11.56
C LEU A 114 -26.43 -4.87 12.09
N LYS A 115 -27.41 -4.67 11.22
CA LYS A 115 -28.75 -4.14 11.60
C LYS A 115 -29.49 -5.10 12.54
N ALA A 116 -29.47 -6.40 12.27
CA ALA A 116 -30.06 -7.41 13.13
C ALA A 116 -29.40 -7.50 14.52
N ASN A 117 -28.11 -7.14 14.61
CA ASN A 117 -27.35 -7.07 15.86
C ASN A 117 -27.46 -5.70 16.58
N ASP A 118 -28.35 -4.83 16.14
CA ASP A 118 -28.52 -3.45 16.68
C ASP A 118 -27.20 -2.64 16.63
N LEU A 119 -26.43 -2.81 15.58
CA LEU A 119 -25.16 -2.08 15.35
C LEU A 119 -25.26 -1.06 14.21
N VAL A 120 -26.46 -0.76 13.75
CA VAL A 120 -26.73 0.33 12.80
C VAL A 120 -27.64 1.36 13.46
N ALA A 121 -27.18 2.61 13.54
CA ALA A 121 -27.95 3.75 14.04
C ALA A 121 -28.26 4.72 12.89
N VAL A 122 -29.31 5.53 13.08
CA VAL A 122 -29.66 6.61 12.14
C VAL A 122 -29.58 7.94 12.88
N HIS A 123 -28.83 8.89 12.31
CA HIS A 123 -28.67 10.24 12.85
C HIS A 123 -28.86 11.29 11.76
N SER A 124 -29.41 12.44 12.13
CA SER A 124 -29.44 13.60 11.24
C SER A 124 -28.09 14.31 11.24
N VAL A 125 -27.52 14.52 10.05
CA VAL A 125 -26.25 15.20 9.86
C VAL A 125 -26.47 16.47 9.04
N GLU A 126 -26.00 17.62 9.55
CA GLU A 126 -26.00 18.88 8.81
C GLU A 126 -24.75 18.93 7.91
N GLN A 127 -24.94 19.14 6.62
CA GLN A 127 -23.88 19.17 5.62
C GLN A 127 -24.09 20.34 4.65
N PHE A 128 -23.06 20.69 3.90
CA PHE A 128 -23.20 21.59 2.77
C PHE A 128 -23.79 20.89 1.53
N TYR A 129 -24.78 21.56 0.95
CA TYR A 129 -25.48 21.14 -0.25
C TYR A 129 -25.28 22.15 -1.36
N ASP A 130 -24.89 21.70 -2.54
CA ASP A 130 -24.79 22.53 -3.73
C ASP A 130 -26.15 22.59 -4.45
N PRO A 131 -26.84 23.75 -4.43
CA PRO A 131 -28.17 23.84 -5.04
C PRO A 131 -28.14 23.78 -6.57
N VAL A 132 -26.99 24.08 -7.21
CA VAL A 132 -26.85 24.05 -8.66
C VAL A 132 -26.62 22.63 -9.16
N LYS A 133 -25.80 21.87 -8.45
CA LYS A 133 -25.51 20.47 -8.77
C LYS A 133 -26.48 19.50 -8.10
N GLN A 134 -27.32 19.99 -7.20
CA GLN A 134 -28.31 19.21 -6.44
C GLN A 134 -27.68 18.02 -5.71
N MET A 135 -26.54 18.27 -5.04
CA MET A 135 -25.81 17.22 -4.33
C MET A 135 -25.20 17.74 -3.01
N PHE A 136 -25.07 16.84 -2.03
CA PHE A 136 -24.25 17.11 -0.86
C PHE A 136 -22.77 17.10 -1.24
N LEU A 137 -22.01 18.00 -0.62
CA LEU A 137 -20.59 18.19 -0.96
C LEU A 137 -19.70 17.46 0.03
N PRO A 138 -18.85 16.51 -0.44
CA PRO A 138 -17.78 15.97 0.37
C PRO A 138 -16.75 17.04 0.74
N ASP A 139 -16.00 16.83 1.82
CA ASP A 139 -15.07 17.79 2.41
C ASP A 139 -14.07 18.39 1.42
N ARG A 140 -13.56 17.59 0.47
CA ARG A 140 -12.63 18.02 -0.58
C ARG A 140 -13.29 18.78 -1.73
N TYR A 141 -14.61 18.88 -1.75
CA TYR A 141 -15.37 19.63 -2.76
C TYR A 141 -15.98 20.90 -2.22
N ILE A 142 -15.58 21.29 -1.00
CA ILE A 142 -15.88 22.56 -0.36
C ILE A 142 -14.58 23.27 -0.08
N LYS A 143 -14.51 24.54 -0.40
CA LYS A 143 -13.42 25.42 0.01
C LYS A 143 -13.98 26.67 0.66
N GLY A 144 -13.16 27.32 1.48
CA GLY A 144 -13.50 28.55 2.17
C GLY A 144 -12.33 29.11 2.94
N GLU A 145 -12.62 30.00 3.88
CA GLU A 145 -11.61 30.57 4.76
C GLU A 145 -11.51 29.72 6.04
N CYS A 146 -10.28 29.44 6.45
CA CYS A 146 -10.01 28.70 7.68
C CYS A 146 -10.64 29.39 8.89
N PRO A 147 -11.41 28.68 9.73
CA PRO A 147 -12.03 29.28 10.91
C PRO A 147 -11.03 29.79 11.95
N LYS A 148 -9.80 29.19 11.98
CA LYS A 148 -8.76 29.54 12.95
C LYS A 148 -7.83 30.64 12.49
N CYS A 149 -7.22 30.52 11.31
CA CYS A 149 -6.19 31.47 10.85
C CYS A 149 -6.66 32.42 9.73
N GLY A 150 -7.88 32.23 9.17
CA GLY A 150 -8.41 33.08 8.11
C GLY A 150 -7.81 32.86 6.73
N ALA A 151 -6.93 31.87 6.55
CA ALA A 151 -6.35 31.51 5.25
C ALA A 151 -7.47 31.15 4.27
N LYS A 152 -7.40 31.72 3.05
CA LYS A 152 -8.40 31.49 1.99
C LYS A 152 -8.16 30.15 1.29
N ASP A 153 -9.17 29.70 0.56
CA ASP A 153 -9.14 28.52 -0.32
C ASP A 153 -8.77 27.20 0.38
N GLN A 154 -9.07 27.09 1.68
CA GLN A 154 -8.82 25.89 2.47
C GLN A 154 -9.95 24.87 2.29
N TYR A 155 -9.61 23.60 2.27
CA TYR A 155 -10.59 22.49 2.15
C TYR A 155 -11.45 22.33 3.42
N GLY A 156 -12.54 21.58 3.29
CA GLY A 156 -13.53 21.41 4.36
C GLY A 156 -13.08 20.59 5.57
N ASP A 157 -11.97 19.89 5.49
CA ASP A 157 -11.44 19.01 6.54
C ASP A 157 -10.25 19.58 7.30
N SER A 158 -9.42 20.40 6.64
CA SER A 158 -8.16 20.87 7.22
C SER A 158 -7.61 22.11 6.53
N CYS A 159 -6.81 22.87 7.27
CA CYS A 159 -6.09 24.04 6.76
C CYS A 159 -4.65 23.66 6.38
N GLU A 160 -4.30 23.86 5.11
CA GLU A 160 -2.94 23.61 4.61
C GLU A 160 -1.89 24.61 5.16
N VAL A 161 -2.35 25.79 5.64
CA VAL A 161 -1.47 26.84 6.14
C VAL A 161 -1.16 26.66 7.63
N CYS A 162 -2.16 26.40 8.48
CA CYS A 162 -1.94 26.30 9.93
C CYS A 162 -2.09 24.87 10.47
N GLY A 163 -2.38 23.88 9.63
CA GLY A 163 -2.50 22.46 10.01
C GLY A 163 -3.72 22.11 10.87
N SER A 164 -4.63 23.06 11.14
CA SER A 164 -5.79 22.78 11.99
C SER A 164 -6.86 22.01 11.24
N THR A 165 -7.49 21.06 11.93
CA THR A 165 -8.67 20.32 11.48
C THR A 165 -9.95 20.99 12.01
N TYR A 166 -11.04 20.90 11.26
CA TYR A 166 -12.36 21.46 11.58
C TYR A 166 -13.48 20.73 10.81
N SER A 167 -14.72 20.97 11.17
CA SER A 167 -15.85 20.49 10.36
C SER A 167 -16.02 21.36 9.11
N PRO A 168 -16.42 20.80 7.95
CA PRO A 168 -16.73 21.60 6.75
C PRO A 168 -17.67 22.77 7.03
N THR A 169 -18.63 22.59 7.93
CA THR A 169 -19.62 23.60 8.31
C THR A 169 -19.02 24.78 9.10
N ASP A 170 -17.78 24.67 9.58
CA ASP A 170 -17.07 25.74 10.28
C ASP A 170 -16.35 26.72 9.35
N LEU A 171 -16.18 26.36 8.06
CA LEU A 171 -15.56 27.25 7.07
C LEU A 171 -16.30 28.57 6.96
N LYS A 172 -15.54 29.67 6.90
CA LYS A 172 -16.07 30.98 6.58
C LYS A 172 -16.09 31.17 5.06
N ASN A 173 -17.14 31.89 4.58
CA ASN A 173 -17.32 32.15 3.14
C ASN A 173 -17.17 30.89 2.26
N PRO A 174 -17.86 29.77 2.57
CA PRO A 174 -17.69 28.53 1.83
C PRO A 174 -18.21 28.65 0.40
N TYR A 175 -17.53 27.96 -0.53
CA TYR A 175 -17.98 27.79 -1.90
C TYR A 175 -17.77 26.35 -2.37
N SER A 176 -18.67 25.91 -3.29
CA SER A 176 -18.56 24.62 -3.96
C SER A 176 -17.44 24.63 -4.98
N VAL A 177 -16.51 23.66 -4.91
CA VAL A 177 -15.48 23.48 -5.93
C VAL A 177 -16.09 23.02 -7.26
N VAL A 178 -17.28 22.38 -7.22
CA VAL A 178 -17.94 21.80 -8.39
C VAL A 178 -18.70 22.87 -9.21
N SER A 179 -19.36 23.79 -8.55
CA SER A 179 -20.18 24.83 -9.22
C SER A 179 -19.63 26.25 -9.09
N GLY A 180 -18.67 26.49 -8.18
CA GLY A 180 -18.20 27.82 -7.82
C GLY A 180 -19.22 28.65 -7.01
N LYS A 181 -20.39 28.10 -6.67
CA LYS A 181 -21.46 28.81 -5.99
C LYS A 181 -21.42 28.59 -4.48
N LYS A 182 -22.07 29.49 -3.75
CA LYS A 182 -22.22 29.36 -2.30
C LYS A 182 -23.14 28.18 -1.97
N PRO A 183 -22.69 27.19 -1.20
CA PRO A 183 -23.53 26.08 -0.78
C PRO A 183 -24.48 26.52 0.33
N VAL A 184 -25.55 25.75 0.51
CA VAL A 184 -26.51 25.92 1.62
C VAL A 184 -26.35 24.80 2.63
N ARG A 185 -26.64 25.05 3.91
CA ARG A 185 -26.69 24.00 4.92
C ARG A 185 -28.01 23.24 4.77
N LYS A 186 -27.91 21.92 4.78
CA LYS A 186 -29.07 21.02 4.69
C LYS A 186 -28.83 19.80 5.55
N SER A 187 -29.83 19.37 6.30
CA SER A 187 -29.76 18.14 7.08
C SER A 187 -30.23 16.95 6.27
N SER A 188 -29.59 15.82 6.49
CA SER A 188 -29.97 14.53 5.93
C SER A 188 -29.78 13.42 6.96
N GLU A 189 -30.65 12.40 6.91
CA GLU A 189 -30.49 11.22 7.76
C GLU A 189 -29.37 10.34 7.20
N HIS A 190 -28.43 9.96 8.08
CA HIS A 190 -27.32 9.09 7.75
C HIS A 190 -27.33 7.83 8.60
N TYR A 191 -26.86 6.73 8.03
CA TYR A 191 -26.72 5.44 8.69
C TYR A 191 -25.29 5.31 9.22
N PHE A 192 -25.19 4.91 10.49
CA PHE A 192 -23.91 4.78 11.18
C PHE A 192 -23.72 3.36 11.67
N PHE A 193 -22.52 2.80 11.47
CA PHE A 193 -22.09 1.64 12.21
C PHE A 193 -21.68 2.05 13.62
N ARG A 194 -22.30 1.44 14.64
CA ARG A 194 -22.10 1.76 16.06
C ARG A 194 -20.77 1.22 16.58
N LEU A 195 -19.66 1.76 16.03
CA LEU A 195 -18.29 1.36 16.42
C LEU A 195 -17.99 1.70 17.88
N SER A 196 -18.68 2.72 18.46
CA SER A 196 -18.60 3.10 19.87
C SER A 196 -19.33 2.13 20.80
N ASP A 197 -20.13 1.19 20.29
CA ASP A 197 -20.81 0.18 21.10
C ASP A 197 -19.80 -0.58 21.96
N ARG A 198 -20.14 -0.79 23.24
CA ARG A 198 -19.28 -1.45 24.22
C ARG A 198 -18.77 -2.81 23.72
N ARG A 199 -19.62 -3.58 23.04
CA ARG A 199 -19.27 -4.90 22.47
C ARG A 199 -18.14 -4.76 21.46
N CYS A 200 -18.21 -3.77 20.55
CA CYS A 200 -17.18 -3.50 19.57
C CYS A 200 -15.87 -3.06 20.23
N VAL A 201 -15.95 -2.13 21.18
CA VAL A 201 -14.76 -1.62 21.88
C VAL A 201 -14.04 -2.72 22.68
N GLU A 202 -14.77 -3.56 23.42
CA GLU A 202 -14.21 -4.66 24.20
C GLU A 202 -13.56 -5.72 23.27
N PHE A 203 -14.24 -6.12 22.21
CA PHE A 203 -13.68 -7.01 21.20
C PHE A 203 -12.40 -6.45 20.58
N LEU A 204 -12.41 -5.20 20.13
CA LEU A 204 -11.26 -4.58 19.46
C LEU A 204 -10.06 -4.43 20.39
N LYS A 205 -10.26 -4.10 21.67
CA LYS A 205 -9.19 -4.05 22.68
C LYS A 205 -8.48 -5.39 22.86
N GLN A 206 -9.19 -6.50 22.74
CA GLN A 206 -8.62 -7.84 22.81
C GLN A 206 -7.94 -8.22 21.49
N TRP A 207 -8.64 -8.02 20.37
CA TRP A 207 -8.17 -8.41 19.05
C TRP A 207 -6.90 -7.67 18.63
N THR A 208 -6.81 -6.35 18.88
CA THR A 208 -5.62 -5.57 18.52
C THR A 208 -4.36 -5.95 19.30
N ARG A 209 -4.52 -6.65 20.43
CA ARG A 209 -3.43 -7.15 21.29
C ARG A 209 -3.14 -8.64 21.13
N SER A 210 -3.86 -9.34 20.26
CA SER A 210 -3.72 -10.79 20.07
C SER A 210 -2.50 -11.20 19.23
N GLY A 211 -1.62 -10.26 18.86
CA GLY A 211 -0.51 -10.49 17.94
C GLY A 211 -0.88 -10.32 16.46
N THR A 212 -2.10 -9.90 16.16
CA THR A 212 -2.56 -9.61 14.79
C THR A 212 -1.87 -8.39 14.17
N LEU A 213 -1.51 -7.41 15.01
CA LEU A 213 -0.83 -6.18 14.61
C LEU A 213 0.67 -6.25 14.92
N GLN A 214 1.46 -5.45 14.19
CA GLN A 214 2.83 -5.11 14.59
C GLN A 214 2.80 -4.31 15.90
N PRO A 215 3.86 -4.36 16.74
CA PRO A 215 3.87 -3.67 18.03
C PRO A 215 3.57 -2.18 17.94
N GLU A 216 4.12 -1.48 16.94
CA GLU A 216 3.90 -0.04 16.71
C GLU A 216 2.44 0.25 16.37
N ALA A 217 1.82 -0.59 15.50
CA ALA A 217 0.42 -0.48 15.14
C ALA A 217 -0.49 -0.74 16.36
N ALA A 218 -0.20 -1.77 17.15
CA ALA A 218 -0.95 -2.07 18.37
C ALA A 218 -0.86 -0.94 19.40
N ASN A 219 0.31 -0.31 19.56
CA ASN A 219 0.49 0.84 20.43
C ASN A 219 -0.33 2.04 19.96
N LYS A 220 -0.40 2.29 18.64
CA LYS A 220 -1.21 3.37 18.09
C LYS A 220 -2.71 3.21 18.39
N MET A 221 -3.22 1.98 18.48
CA MET A 221 -4.61 1.73 18.85
C MET A 221 -4.94 2.28 20.25
N ASN A 222 -4.01 2.28 21.19
CA ASN A 222 -4.24 2.79 22.55
C ASN A 222 -4.64 4.28 22.54
N GLU A 223 -4.09 5.08 21.63
CA GLU A 223 -4.44 6.50 21.51
C GLU A 223 -5.92 6.67 21.11
N TRP A 224 -6.39 5.87 20.15
CA TRP A 224 -7.78 5.92 19.69
C TRP A 224 -8.75 5.38 20.73
N PHE A 225 -8.39 4.32 21.47
CA PHE A 225 -9.20 3.83 22.58
C PHE A 225 -9.28 4.85 23.73
N ALA A 226 -8.19 5.58 24.01
CA ALA A 226 -8.18 6.62 25.02
C ALA A 226 -9.03 7.84 24.63
N ALA A 227 -9.03 8.20 23.33
CA ALA A 227 -9.87 9.27 22.80
C ALA A 227 -11.36 8.89 22.73
N GLY A 228 -11.68 7.59 22.81
CA GLY A 228 -13.02 7.04 22.62
C GLY A 228 -13.37 6.84 21.13
N LEU A 229 -13.79 5.64 20.78
CA LEU A 229 -14.24 5.35 19.42
C LEU A 229 -15.60 6.05 19.17
N ARG A 230 -15.77 6.51 17.92
CA ARG A 230 -17.00 7.15 17.47
C ARG A 230 -17.70 6.26 16.45
N ASP A 231 -19.01 6.39 16.34
CA ASP A 231 -19.80 5.74 15.31
C ASP A 231 -19.34 6.19 13.93
N TRP A 232 -19.37 5.26 12.98
CA TRP A 232 -18.86 5.49 11.65
C TRP A 232 -19.99 5.63 10.64
N ASP A 233 -20.01 6.75 9.92
CA ASP A 233 -21.00 6.99 8.86
C ASP A 233 -20.75 6.05 7.67
N ILE A 234 -21.71 5.17 7.40
CA ILE A 234 -21.66 4.15 6.34
C ILE A 234 -22.56 4.49 5.15
N SER A 235 -23.12 5.70 5.10
CA SER A 235 -24.08 6.12 4.07
C SER A 235 -23.65 7.40 3.34
N ARG A 236 -24.16 7.55 2.11
CA ARG A 236 -24.07 8.79 1.34
C ARG A 236 -25.38 9.07 0.63
N ASP A 237 -25.68 10.35 0.45
CA ASP A 237 -26.86 10.81 -0.28
C ASP A 237 -26.69 10.68 -1.79
N ALA A 238 -27.80 10.48 -2.49
CA ALA A 238 -27.84 10.62 -3.94
C ALA A 238 -27.57 12.09 -4.37
N PRO A 239 -26.91 12.35 -5.53
CA PRO A 239 -26.33 11.36 -6.44
C PRO A 239 -24.99 10.82 -5.93
N TYR A 240 -24.77 9.54 -6.06
CA TYR A 240 -23.56 8.86 -5.63
C TYR A 240 -23.32 7.62 -6.50
N PHE A 241 -22.10 7.38 -6.90
CA PHE A 241 -21.71 6.16 -7.62
C PHE A 241 -21.33 5.08 -6.61
N GLY A 242 -22.15 4.06 -6.50
CA GLY A 242 -22.02 2.95 -5.54
C GLY A 242 -23.31 2.16 -5.42
N PHE A 243 -23.39 1.26 -4.45
CA PHE A 243 -24.59 0.43 -4.22
C PHE A 243 -25.59 1.10 -3.32
N PRO A 244 -26.88 1.12 -3.69
CA PRO A 244 -27.92 1.66 -2.84
C PRO A 244 -28.10 0.81 -1.55
N ILE A 245 -28.35 1.47 -0.43
CA ILE A 245 -28.69 0.80 0.83
C ILE A 245 -30.10 0.24 0.71
N PRO A 246 -30.33 -1.05 1.00
CA PRO A 246 -31.66 -1.68 0.95
C PRO A 246 -32.70 -0.94 1.80
N GLY A 247 -33.88 -0.71 1.23
CA GLY A 247 -35.00 -0.04 1.91
C GLY A 247 -34.92 1.49 1.95
N THR A 248 -34.05 2.11 1.14
CA THR A 248 -33.93 3.58 1.06
C THR A 248 -34.42 4.18 -0.26
N ASP A 249 -35.08 3.38 -1.11
CA ASP A 249 -35.61 3.79 -2.41
C ASP A 249 -34.56 4.48 -3.32
N GLY A 250 -33.31 4.05 -3.24
CA GLY A 250 -32.20 4.63 -4.00
C GLY A 250 -31.77 6.03 -3.55
N LYS A 251 -32.24 6.51 -2.39
CA LYS A 251 -31.86 7.83 -1.86
C LYS A 251 -30.55 7.80 -1.09
N LYS A 252 -30.16 6.64 -0.59
CA LYS A 252 -28.93 6.41 0.19
C LYS A 252 -28.12 5.29 -0.41
N PHE A 253 -26.80 5.46 -0.37
CA PHE A 253 -25.81 4.54 -0.92
C PHE A 253 -24.82 4.15 0.18
N PHE A 254 -24.25 2.95 0.07
CA PHE A 254 -23.13 2.57 0.94
C PHE A 254 -21.95 3.49 0.68
N TYR A 255 -21.34 3.95 1.76
CA TYR A 255 -20.12 4.72 1.68
C TYR A 255 -18.94 3.83 1.26
N VAL A 256 -18.08 4.33 0.40
CA VAL A 256 -16.93 3.59 -0.16
C VAL A 256 -16.07 2.87 0.90
N TRP A 257 -15.98 3.39 2.11
CA TRP A 257 -15.23 2.74 3.19
C TRP A 257 -15.94 1.51 3.79
N LEU A 258 -17.23 1.32 3.50
CA LEU A 258 -17.90 0.06 3.82
C LEU A 258 -17.63 -0.98 2.73
N ASP A 259 -17.76 -0.61 1.46
CA ASP A 259 -17.68 -1.57 0.35
C ASP A 259 -16.25 -1.88 -0.10
N ALA A 260 -15.29 -0.95 0.05
CA ALA A 260 -13.90 -1.19 -0.30
C ALA A 260 -13.30 -2.44 0.39
N PRO A 261 -13.34 -2.59 1.74
CA PRO A 261 -12.81 -3.80 2.36
C PRO A 261 -13.65 -5.06 2.04
N VAL A 262 -14.93 -4.92 1.71
CA VAL A 262 -15.75 -6.04 1.20
C VAL A 262 -15.25 -6.52 -0.16
N GLY A 263 -14.59 -5.67 -0.94
CA GLY A 263 -13.91 -6.03 -2.18
C GLY A 263 -12.88 -7.16 -2.01
N TYR A 264 -12.24 -7.28 -0.84
CA TYR A 264 -11.36 -8.43 -0.54
C TYR A 264 -12.10 -9.76 -0.56
N MET A 265 -13.29 -9.76 0.05
CA MET A 265 -14.16 -10.94 0.09
C MET A 265 -14.71 -11.25 -1.30
N ALA A 266 -15.16 -10.22 -2.01
CA ALA A 266 -15.76 -10.33 -3.33
C ALA A 266 -14.78 -10.87 -4.37
N SER A 267 -13.55 -10.36 -4.41
CA SER A 267 -12.51 -10.86 -5.29
C SER A 267 -12.19 -12.33 -5.01
N PHE A 268 -12.12 -12.74 -3.74
CA PHE A 268 -11.94 -14.14 -3.40
C PHE A 268 -13.19 -14.99 -3.77
N LYS A 269 -14.40 -14.47 -3.57
CA LYS A 269 -15.65 -15.16 -3.97
C LYS A 269 -15.70 -15.39 -5.47
N ASN A 270 -15.26 -14.42 -6.27
CA ASN A 270 -15.10 -14.54 -7.70
C ASN A 270 -14.05 -15.61 -8.07
N LEU A 271 -12.89 -15.63 -7.39
CA LEU A 271 -11.89 -16.69 -7.56
C LEU A 271 -12.47 -18.07 -7.23
N CYS A 272 -13.26 -18.18 -6.16
CA CYS A 272 -13.90 -19.44 -5.78
C CYS A 272 -14.80 -19.98 -6.86
N LYS A 273 -15.58 -19.11 -7.54
CA LYS A 273 -16.42 -19.51 -8.69
C LYS A 273 -15.56 -20.01 -9.86
N LYS A 274 -14.43 -19.33 -10.16
CA LYS A 274 -13.51 -19.69 -11.26
C LYS A 274 -12.77 -21.02 -11.00
N LYS A 275 -12.28 -21.22 -9.77
CA LYS A 275 -11.42 -22.36 -9.40
C LYS A 275 -12.14 -23.44 -8.59
N LYS A 276 -13.45 -23.33 -8.37
CA LYS A 276 -14.28 -24.26 -7.57
C LYS A 276 -13.75 -24.42 -6.14
N LEU A 277 -13.38 -23.31 -5.51
CA LEU A 277 -12.93 -23.26 -4.12
C LEU A 277 -14.11 -23.01 -3.19
N ASP A 278 -13.95 -23.40 -1.93
CA ASP A 278 -14.94 -23.13 -0.89
C ASP A 278 -14.66 -21.77 -0.25
N PHE A 279 -15.55 -20.79 -0.48
CA PHE A 279 -15.47 -19.46 0.10
C PHE A 279 -15.56 -19.48 1.62
N ASP A 280 -16.47 -20.26 2.18
CA ASP A 280 -16.69 -20.34 3.62
C ASP A 280 -15.51 -20.94 4.37
N ALA A 281 -14.73 -21.83 3.75
CA ALA A 281 -13.50 -22.34 4.34
C ALA A 281 -12.47 -21.25 4.67
N TYR A 282 -12.53 -20.10 4.01
CA TYR A 282 -11.60 -18.97 4.23
C TYR A 282 -12.24 -17.79 4.96
N TRP A 283 -13.53 -17.52 4.76
CA TRP A 283 -14.20 -16.34 5.31
C TRP A 283 -15.13 -16.61 6.50
N ARG A 284 -15.37 -17.86 6.86
CA ARG A 284 -15.97 -18.20 8.16
C ARG A 284 -14.89 -18.47 9.21
N LYS A 285 -15.25 -18.42 10.48
CA LYS A 285 -14.32 -18.71 11.58
C LYS A 285 -13.81 -20.15 11.45
N ASN A 286 -12.57 -20.30 11.01
CA ASN A 286 -11.92 -21.58 10.77
C ASN A 286 -10.46 -21.51 11.23
N PRO A 287 -10.02 -22.33 12.22
CA PRO A 287 -8.65 -22.31 12.72
C PRO A 287 -7.61 -22.86 11.73
N GLU A 288 -8.04 -23.53 10.66
CA GLU A 288 -7.13 -24.13 9.67
C GLU A 288 -6.67 -23.19 8.57
N THR A 289 -7.33 -22.04 8.43
CA THR A 289 -7.00 -21.02 7.42
C THR A 289 -6.52 -19.75 8.07
N GLU A 290 -5.74 -18.98 7.35
CA GLU A 290 -5.20 -17.70 7.78
C GLU A 290 -5.57 -16.61 6.78
N LEU A 291 -5.84 -15.39 7.27
CA LEU A 291 -6.16 -14.24 6.47
C LEU A 291 -5.15 -13.11 6.75
N TYR A 292 -4.42 -12.70 5.72
CA TYR A 292 -3.42 -11.63 5.79
C TYR A 292 -3.86 -10.44 4.95
N HIS A 293 -3.81 -9.24 5.54
CA HIS A 293 -3.99 -7.99 4.82
C HIS A 293 -2.68 -7.21 4.80
N PHE A 294 -2.20 -6.83 3.61
CA PHE A 294 -1.09 -5.90 3.43
C PHE A 294 -1.66 -4.51 3.17
N ILE A 295 -1.34 -3.53 4.01
CA ILE A 295 -1.95 -2.19 3.98
C ILE A 295 -0.93 -1.09 4.24
N GLY A 296 -1.17 0.11 3.74
CA GLY A 296 -0.46 1.31 4.14
C GLY A 296 -0.88 1.80 5.54
N LYS A 297 0.02 2.48 6.23
CA LYS A 297 -0.24 3.02 7.58
C LYS A 297 -1.35 4.08 7.64
N ASP A 298 -1.66 4.72 6.52
CA ASP A 298 -2.72 5.72 6.37
C ASP A 298 -4.13 5.15 6.57
N ILE A 299 -4.32 3.87 6.23
CA ILE A 299 -5.61 3.17 6.37
C ILE A 299 -5.65 2.20 7.56
N LEU A 300 -4.66 2.30 8.46
CA LEU A 300 -4.59 1.45 9.66
C LEU A 300 -5.83 1.56 10.54
N TYR A 301 -6.37 2.78 10.71
CA TYR A 301 -7.58 3.01 11.51
C TYR A 301 -8.74 2.14 11.02
N PHE A 302 -8.98 2.11 9.71
CA PHE A 302 -10.07 1.33 9.11
C PHE A 302 -9.88 -0.17 9.28
N HIS A 303 -8.67 -0.67 9.03
CA HIS A 303 -8.39 -2.10 9.04
C HIS A 303 -8.17 -2.68 10.44
N ALA A 304 -7.84 -1.85 11.42
CA ALA A 304 -7.61 -2.29 12.79
C ALA A 304 -8.82 -2.08 13.71
N LEU A 305 -9.79 -1.24 13.34
CA LEU A 305 -10.95 -0.95 14.17
C LEU A 305 -12.28 -1.22 13.44
N PHE A 306 -12.55 -0.51 12.37
CA PHE A 306 -13.82 -0.60 11.66
C PHE A 306 -14.03 -2.00 11.02
N TRP A 307 -13.12 -2.42 10.18
CA TRP A 307 -13.23 -3.66 9.43
C TRP A 307 -13.34 -4.92 10.31
N PRO A 308 -12.47 -5.16 11.31
CA PRO A 308 -12.61 -6.33 12.17
C PRO A 308 -13.89 -6.34 13.00
N ALA A 309 -14.39 -5.18 13.45
CA ALA A 309 -15.67 -5.11 14.16
C ALA A 309 -16.84 -5.45 13.23
N MET A 310 -16.85 -4.95 11.99
CA MET A 310 -17.87 -5.33 11.00
C MET A 310 -17.86 -6.84 10.74
N LEU A 311 -16.70 -7.44 10.53
CA LEU A 311 -16.57 -8.88 10.28
C LEU A 311 -17.05 -9.71 11.48
N GLU A 312 -16.62 -9.36 12.69
CA GLU A 312 -16.99 -10.08 13.90
C GLU A 312 -18.49 -10.18 14.08
N TYR A 313 -19.19 -9.01 13.96
CA TYR A 313 -20.64 -8.93 14.22
C TYR A 313 -21.50 -9.24 12.99
N SER A 314 -20.91 -9.49 11.83
CA SER A 314 -21.58 -10.08 10.67
C SER A 314 -21.28 -11.58 10.47
N GLY A 315 -20.60 -12.22 11.44
CA GLY A 315 -20.34 -13.66 11.46
C GLY A 315 -19.26 -14.12 10.49
N TYR A 316 -18.39 -13.20 10.05
CA TYR A 316 -17.21 -13.50 9.26
C TYR A 316 -15.96 -13.56 10.13
N ARG A 317 -14.89 -14.15 9.60
CA ARG A 317 -13.62 -14.19 10.30
C ARG A 317 -12.90 -12.85 10.20
N THR A 318 -12.21 -12.49 11.26
CA THR A 318 -11.30 -11.34 11.26
C THR A 318 -9.93 -11.72 10.71
N PRO A 319 -9.11 -10.74 10.25
CA PRO A 319 -7.75 -11.01 9.82
C PRO A 319 -6.91 -11.69 10.89
N SER A 320 -6.11 -12.67 10.48
CA SER A 320 -5.08 -13.29 11.32
C SER A 320 -3.89 -12.37 11.51
N LYS A 321 -3.59 -11.54 10.49
CA LYS A 321 -2.48 -10.60 10.50
C LYS A 321 -2.75 -9.39 9.61
N LEU A 322 -2.45 -8.21 10.12
CA LEU A 322 -2.27 -7.00 9.32
C LEU A 322 -0.76 -6.75 9.15
N ALA A 323 -0.29 -6.69 7.92
CA ALA A 323 1.06 -6.29 7.57
C ALA A 323 1.01 -4.82 7.11
N VAL A 324 1.43 -3.92 7.98
CA VAL A 324 1.34 -2.48 7.77
C VAL A 324 2.68 -1.95 7.30
N ASN A 325 2.72 -1.26 6.17
CA ASN A 325 3.92 -0.60 5.64
C ASN A 325 3.85 0.93 5.80
N GLY A 326 5.02 1.56 5.86
CA GLY A 326 5.17 3.01 5.80
C GLY A 326 4.94 3.59 4.40
N PHE A 327 5.08 4.91 4.28
CA PHE A 327 5.03 5.60 3.00
C PHE A 327 6.37 5.47 2.24
N LEU A 328 6.32 5.75 0.95
CA LEU A 328 7.51 5.98 0.14
C LEU A 328 7.81 7.48 0.09
N THR A 329 9.04 7.85 0.44
CA THR A 329 9.62 9.15 0.11
C THR A 329 10.61 9.00 -1.04
N VAL A 330 10.92 10.08 -1.72
CA VAL A 330 11.90 10.12 -2.81
C VAL A 330 12.93 11.19 -2.48
N ASN A 331 14.17 10.78 -2.26
CA ASN A 331 15.26 11.65 -1.79
C ASN A 331 14.85 12.48 -0.54
N GLY A 332 14.20 11.84 0.43
CA GLY A 332 13.76 12.46 1.68
C GLY A 332 12.48 13.29 1.58
N GLU A 333 11.89 13.44 0.39
CA GLU A 333 10.68 14.23 0.18
C GLU A 333 9.45 13.34 -0.09
N LYS A 334 8.28 13.79 0.36
CA LYS A 334 7.01 13.13 -0.01
C LYS A 334 6.79 13.23 -1.52
N MET A 335 6.28 12.17 -2.11
CA MET A 335 5.87 12.20 -3.51
C MET A 335 4.79 13.25 -3.75
N SER A 336 5.02 14.14 -4.70
CA SER A 336 4.12 15.23 -5.05
C SER A 336 4.23 15.58 -6.53
N LYS A 337 3.09 15.74 -7.19
CA LYS A 337 3.04 16.19 -8.60
C LYS A 337 3.65 17.58 -8.76
N SER A 338 3.36 18.50 -7.84
CA SER A 338 3.86 19.88 -7.88
C SER A 338 5.37 20.00 -7.64
N ARG A 339 5.98 18.99 -6.99
CA ARG A 339 7.44 18.95 -6.72
C ARG A 339 8.21 18.09 -7.71
N GLY A 340 7.55 17.45 -8.69
CA GLY A 340 8.19 16.57 -9.65
C GLY A 340 8.71 15.25 -9.07
N THR A 341 8.33 14.90 -7.83
CA THR A 341 8.73 13.65 -7.18
C THR A 341 7.68 12.54 -7.34
N PHE A 342 6.64 12.78 -8.17
CA PHE A 342 5.57 11.82 -8.42
C PHE A 342 5.92 10.93 -9.62
N ILE A 343 6.31 9.68 -9.34
CA ILE A 343 6.72 8.71 -10.36
C ILE A 343 5.60 7.66 -10.49
N THR A 344 4.97 7.59 -11.67
CA THR A 344 3.99 6.54 -11.99
C THR A 344 4.70 5.24 -12.38
N ALA A 345 3.99 4.11 -12.27
CA ALA A 345 4.45 2.82 -12.76
C ALA A 345 4.82 2.90 -14.26
N GLU A 346 3.93 3.50 -15.06
CA GLU A 346 4.15 3.70 -16.49
C GLU A 346 5.39 4.54 -16.77
N SER A 347 5.60 5.67 -16.05
CA SER A 347 6.77 6.52 -16.29
C SER A 347 8.08 5.83 -15.92
N TYR A 348 8.10 5.01 -14.86
CA TYR A 348 9.25 4.19 -14.50
C TYR A 348 9.65 3.25 -15.65
N LEU A 349 8.68 2.53 -16.22
CA LEU A 349 8.89 1.58 -17.31
C LEU A 349 9.23 2.26 -18.65
N ALA A 350 8.60 3.42 -18.94
CA ALA A 350 8.87 4.18 -20.16
C ALA A 350 10.33 4.68 -20.27
N HIS A 351 11.02 4.80 -19.12
CA HIS A 351 12.44 5.11 -19.08
C HIS A 351 13.34 3.87 -19.20
N GLY A 352 12.77 2.72 -19.55
CA GLY A 352 13.51 1.47 -19.75
C GLY A 352 14.03 0.82 -18.47
N LEU A 353 13.55 1.25 -17.29
CA LEU A 353 14.00 0.71 -16.01
C LEU A 353 13.38 -0.66 -15.75
N ASN A 354 14.22 -1.62 -15.38
CA ASN A 354 13.76 -2.97 -15.08
C ASN A 354 12.93 -3.01 -13.78
N PRO A 355 11.69 -3.55 -13.80
CA PRO A 355 10.86 -3.65 -12.62
C PRO A 355 11.47 -4.48 -11.49
N GLU A 356 12.33 -5.47 -11.80
CA GLU A 356 13.02 -6.28 -10.78
C GLU A 356 13.98 -5.44 -9.92
N TRP A 357 14.53 -4.34 -10.45
CA TRP A 357 15.36 -3.44 -9.66
C TRP A 357 14.59 -2.77 -8.54
N LEU A 358 13.36 -2.30 -8.83
CA LEU A 358 12.50 -1.70 -7.82
C LEU A 358 12.02 -2.75 -6.81
N ARG A 359 11.69 -3.95 -7.28
CA ARG A 359 11.29 -5.09 -6.44
C ARG A 359 12.42 -5.44 -5.45
N TYR A 360 13.63 -5.58 -5.95
CA TYR A 360 14.82 -5.86 -5.12
C TYR A 360 15.07 -4.71 -4.11
N TYR A 361 14.96 -3.47 -4.56
CA TYR A 361 15.17 -2.32 -3.68
C TYR A 361 14.18 -2.31 -2.52
N TYR A 362 12.90 -2.51 -2.79
CA TYR A 362 11.89 -2.58 -1.75
C TYR A 362 12.08 -3.76 -0.81
N ALA A 363 12.43 -4.93 -1.33
CA ALA A 363 12.76 -6.09 -0.51
C ALA A 363 13.94 -5.81 0.44
N ALA A 364 15.00 -5.16 -0.07
CA ALA A 364 16.19 -4.83 0.69
C ALA A 364 15.98 -3.72 1.76
N LYS A 365 14.97 -2.86 1.56
CA LYS A 365 14.62 -1.78 2.50
C LYS A 365 13.55 -2.18 3.51
N SER A 366 12.79 -3.24 3.21
CA SER A 366 11.69 -3.68 4.09
C SER A 366 12.23 -4.40 5.32
N ASN A 367 11.89 -3.91 6.49
CA ASN A 367 12.31 -4.44 7.78
C ASN A 367 11.15 -5.01 8.62
N GLY A 368 9.92 -5.05 8.07
CA GLY A 368 8.71 -5.53 8.75
C GLY A 368 8.11 -4.54 9.75
N THR A 369 8.61 -3.30 9.81
CA THR A 369 8.06 -2.21 10.62
C THR A 369 7.16 -1.29 9.78
N MET A 370 6.54 -0.29 10.43
CA MET A 370 5.73 0.75 9.79
C MET A 370 6.54 1.97 9.36
N GLU A 371 7.87 1.88 9.35
CA GLU A 371 8.75 2.97 8.97
C GLU A 371 8.63 3.30 7.48
N ASP A 372 8.85 4.59 7.16
CA ASP A 372 8.84 5.05 5.77
C ASP A 372 10.09 4.54 5.04
N ILE A 373 9.92 4.18 3.78
CA ILE A 373 11.02 3.80 2.90
C ILE A 373 11.41 5.04 2.10
N ASP A 374 12.68 5.42 2.16
CA ASP A 374 13.21 6.46 1.27
C ASP A 374 13.86 5.84 0.02
N LEU A 375 13.34 6.19 -1.14
CA LEU A 375 13.96 5.92 -2.43
C LEU A 375 15.02 6.99 -2.70
N SER A 376 16.21 6.80 -2.15
CA SER A 376 17.39 7.55 -2.55
C SER A 376 17.92 7.00 -3.86
N PHE A 377 18.08 7.85 -4.88
CA PHE A 377 18.57 7.42 -6.20
C PHE A 377 20.02 6.91 -6.14
N ASP A 378 20.85 7.52 -5.30
CA ASP A 378 22.23 7.07 -5.14
C ASP A 378 22.31 5.67 -4.51
N ASP A 379 21.51 5.42 -3.45
CA ASP A 379 21.41 4.10 -2.82
C ASP A 379 20.78 3.07 -3.78
N PHE A 380 19.78 3.48 -4.56
CA PHE A 380 19.17 2.62 -5.58
C PHE A 380 20.21 2.15 -6.61
N VAL A 381 20.97 3.08 -7.19
CA VAL A 381 22.04 2.77 -8.17
C VAL A 381 23.14 1.91 -7.55
N ALA A 382 23.58 2.23 -6.33
CA ALA A 382 24.62 1.47 -5.64
C ALA A 382 24.21 0.01 -5.40
N ARG A 383 22.94 -0.21 -4.99
CA ARG A 383 22.42 -1.57 -4.76
C ARG A 383 22.28 -2.39 -6.04
N GLN A 384 21.87 -1.76 -7.14
CA GLN A 384 21.76 -2.46 -8.43
C GLN A 384 23.13 -2.87 -8.97
N ARG A 385 24.13 -2.01 -8.86
CA ARG A 385 25.52 -2.34 -9.24
C ARG A 385 26.08 -3.50 -8.42
N PHE A 386 25.80 -3.51 -7.12
CA PHE A 386 26.22 -4.59 -6.23
C PHE A 386 25.55 -5.92 -6.58
N ALA A 387 24.22 -5.92 -6.77
CA ALA A 387 23.48 -7.12 -7.16
C ALA A 387 23.95 -7.66 -8.52
N GLY A 388 24.17 -6.78 -9.51
CA GLY A 388 24.73 -7.13 -10.81
C GLY A 388 26.14 -7.72 -10.69
N GLY A 389 26.99 -7.16 -9.85
CA GLY A 389 28.35 -7.65 -9.60
C GLY A 389 28.37 -9.06 -8.98
N ILE A 390 27.47 -9.37 -8.03
CA ILE A 390 27.37 -10.71 -7.44
C ILE A 390 26.90 -11.73 -8.49
N LEU A 391 25.88 -11.40 -9.29
CA LEU A 391 25.36 -12.29 -10.32
C LEU A 391 26.39 -12.52 -11.43
N ALA A 392 27.10 -11.47 -11.86
CA ALA A 392 28.17 -11.58 -12.84
C ALA A 392 29.39 -12.37 -12.31
N GLY A 393 29.78 -12.14 -11.05
CA GLY A 393 30.90 -12.86 -10.41
C GLY A 393 30.65 -14.35 -10.27
N GLY A 394 29.39 -14.79 -10.12
CA GLY A 394 29.03 -16.22 -10.10
C GLY A 394 29.07 -16.91 -11.48
N VAL A 395 29.11 -16.14 -12.57
CA VAL A 395 29.16 -16.66 -13.97
C VAL A 395 30.56 -16.68 -14.53
N THR A 396 31.49 -15.90 -13.99
CA THR A 396 32.82 -15.66 -14.58
C THR A 396 33.89 -16.72 -14.27
N ASP A 397 33.59 -17.74 -13.44
CA ASP A 397 34.58 -18.79 -13.14
C ASP A 397 34.85 -19.78 -14.28
N HIS A 398 34.19 -19.65 -15.45
CA HIS A 398 34.38 -20.56 -16.58
C HIS A 398 34.49 -19.94 -17.98
N ALA A 399 34.51 -18.62 -18.13
CA ALA A 399 34.76 -18.00 -19.43
C ALA A 399 35.48 -16.65 -19.26
N GLY A 400 36.78 -16.65 -19.48
CA GLY A 400 37.52 -15.42 -19.70
C GLY A 400 36.94 -14.68 -20.92
N GLU A 401 36.71 -13.37 -20.78
CA GLU A 401 36.13 -12.43 -21.72
C GLU A 401 34.60 -12.35 -21.67
N VAL A 402 34.10 -11.53 -20.74
CA VAL A 402 32.78 -10.91 -20.90
C VAL A 402 33.03 -9.58 -21.62
N ALA A 403 32.52 -9.48 -22.84
CA ALA A 403 32.62 -8.27 -23.64
C ALA A 403 31.90 -7.11 -22.93
N ASP A 404 32.50 -5.93 -22.94
CA ASP A 404 32.00 -4.65 -22.36
C ASP A 404 30.68 -4.19 -22.94
N GLU A 405 30.07 -4.91 -23.87
CA GLU A 405 28.85 -4.53 -24.59
C GLU A 405 27.52 -4.93 -23.90
N GLU A 406 27.53 -5.79 -22.87
CA GLU A 406 26.29 -6.21 -22.17
C GLU A 406 25.87 -5.30 -21.02
N TYR A 407 26.64 -4.29 -20.67
CA TYR A 407 26.30 -3.33 -19.61
C TYR A 407 25.61 -2.05 -20.11
N GLY A 408 24.60 -2.20 -20.97
CA GLY A 408 23.63 -1.14 -21.25
C GLY A 408 22.78 -0.71 -20.02
N LEU A 409 23.09 -1.25 -18.84
CA LEU A 409 22.44 -0.95 -17.56
C LEU A 409 22.85 0.42 -16.99
N VAL A 410 24.10 0.82 -17.14
CA VAL A 410 24.65 2.04 -16.54
C VAL A 410 24.02 3.32 -17.10
N PRO A 411 23.81 3.46 -18.42
CA PRO A 411 23.12 4.63 -18.97
C PRO A 411 21.67 4.76 -18.46
N GLN A 412 20.91 3.67 -18.39
CA GLN A 412 19.51 3.68 -17.96
C GLN A 412 19.35 4.05 -16.47
N ILE A 413 20.28 3.58 -15.62
CA ILE A 413 20.27 3.93 -14.20
C ILE A 413 20.66 5.41 -13.98
N LEU A 414 21.52 5.97 -14.81
CA LEU A 414 21.91 7.38 -14.77
C LEU A 414 20.79 8.32 -15.27
N GLU A 415 19.76 7.82 -15.96
CA GLU A 415 18.59 8.60 -16.38
C GLU A 415 17.57 8.84 -15.22
N LEU A 416 17.62 8.08 -14.12
CA LEU A 416 16.77 8.33 -12.95
C LEU A 416 16.87 9.76 -12.39
N PRO A 417 18.06 10.36 -12.20
CA PRO A 417 18.17 11.77 -11.85
C PRO A 417 17.61 12.71 -12.91
N LYS A 418 17.73 12.36 -14.20
CA LYS A 418 17.15 13.16 -15.29
C LYS A 418 15.62 13.11 -15.29
N LEU A 419 15.03 11.96 -14.99
CA LEU A 419 13.57 11.80 -14.82
C LEU A 419 13.00 12.82 -13.81
N VAL A 420 13.70 13.03 -12.71
CA VAL A 420 13.32 14.03 -11.69
C VAL A 420 13.68 15.45 -12.12
N GLU A 421 14.78 15.62 -12.83
CA GLU A 421 15.20 16.93 -13.35
C GLU A 421 14.30 17.42 -14.49
N GLU A 422 13.90 16.57 -15.42
CA GLU A 422 12.97 16.94 -16.50
C GLU A 422 11.59 17.34 -15.97
N HIS A 423 11.12 16.69 -14.90
CA HIS A 423 9.90 17.09 -14.20
C HIS A 423 10.09 18.35 -13.34
N ARG A 424 11.32 18.67 -12.90
CA ARG A 424 11.69 19.91 -12.22
C ARG A 424 11.90 21.09 -13.16
N MET A 425 12.40 20.85 -14.35
CA MET A 425 12.78 21.91 -15.31
C MET A 425 11.57 22.68 -15.90
N ALA A 426 10.36 22.18 -15.71
CA ALA A 426 9.16 22.94 -16.12
C ALA A 426 8.88 24.16 -15.24
N GLU A 427 9.46 24.31 -14.04
CA GLU A 427 9.11 25.41 -13.11
C GLU A 427 10.22 25.98 -12.21
N MET A 428 11.53 25.72 -12.39
CA MET A 428 12.54 26.33 -11.50
C MET A 428 13.76 26.93 -12.20
N GLN A 429 13.76 28.26 -12.33
CA GLN A 429 14.99 29.05 -12.36
C GLN A 429 15.62 29.08 -10.96
N VAL A 430 16.56 28.20 -10.67
CA VAL A 430 17.30 28.20 -9.41
C VAL A 430 18.48 29.17 -9.51
N ARG A 431 18.40 30.27 -8.76
CA ARG A 431 19.55 31.16 -8.49
C ARG A 431 20.62 30.37 -7.72
N ARG A 432 21.77 30.13 -8.34
CA ARG A 432 23.00 29.72 -7.64
C ARG A 432 23.40 30.81 -6.66
N ARG A 433 23.27 30.61 -5.35
CA ARG A 433 24.04 31.33 -4.32
C ARG A 433 25.13 30.40 -3.83
N GLY A 434 26.39 30.80 -4.08
CA GLY A 434 27.54 30.16 -3.49
C GLY A 434 27.53 30.36 -1.97
N ILE A 435 27.70 29.26 -1.24
CA ILE A 435 28.05 29.29 0.19
C ILE A 435 29.50 28.84 0.26
N GLU A 436 30.39 29.78 0.53
CA GLU A 436 31.76 29.46 0.97
C GLU A 436 31.70 28.96 2.40
N THR A 437 31.90 27.64 2.59
CA THR A 437 32.13 27.06 3.91
C THR A 437 33.63 26.87 4.10
N GLY A 438 34.24 27.64 4.97
CA GLY A 438 35.60 27.48 5.41
C GLY A 438 35.77 26.24 6.29
N LEU A 439 35.85 25.07 5.67
CA LEU A 439 36.16 23.79 6.34
C LEU A 439 37.51 23.27 5.83
N ASP A 440 38.38 22.97 6.80
CA ASP A 440 39.72 22.40 6.58
C ASP A 440 39.63 21.08 5.77
N PRO A 441 40.19 21.00 4.54
CA PRO A 441 40.06 19.83 3.68
C PRO A 441 40.66 18.55 4.26
N GLN A 442 41.66 18.62 5.13
CA GLN A 442 42.33 17.43 5.70
C GLN A 442 41.46 16.71 6.74
N ARG A 443 40.67 17.42 7.53
CA ARG A 443 39.75 16.82 8.51
C ARG A 443 38.55 16.14 7.82
N THR A 444 38.12 16.64 6.70
CA THR A 444 37.01 16.08 5.92
C THR A 444 37.37 14.76 5.27
N ILE A 445 38.62 14.61 4.77
CA ILE A 445 39.10 13.36 4.13
C ILE A 445 39.25 12.24 5.15
N GLN A 446 39.78 12.51 6.35
CA GLN A 446 39.87 11.51 7.41
C GLN A 446 38.51 11.06 7.94
N GLY A 447 37.54 11.98 8.08
CA GLY A 447 36.19 11.67 8.47
C GLY A 447 35.45 10.81 7.43
N GLN A 448 35.62 11.11 6.15
CA GLN A 448 35.04 10.33 5.06
C GLN A 448 35.69 8.94 4.96
N PHE A 449 37.00 8.82 5.14
CA PHE A 449 37.70 7.53 5.09
C PHE A 449 37.28 6.60 6.26
N LEU A 450 37.14 7.14 7.48
CA LEU A 450 36.67 6.37 8.63
C LEU A 450 35.18 5.99 8.50
N ALA A 451 34.34 6.84 7.94
CA ALA A 451 32.94 6.53 7.64
C ALA A 451 32.85 5.45 6.57
N GLN A 452 33.69 5.48 5.54
CA GLN A 452 33.76 4.49 4.49
C GLN A 452 34.22 3.11 5.00
N ILE A 453 35.21 3.06 5.92
CA ILE A 453 35.65 1.81 6.55
C ILE A 453 34.57 1.21 7.45
N ARG A 454 33.85 2.04 8.20
CA ARG A 454 32.73 1.59 9.05
C ARG A 454 31.57 1.08 8.21
N PHE A 455 31.23 1.78 7.14
CA PHE A 455 30.23 1.38 6.16
C PHE A 455 30.57 0.05 5.47
N GLN A 456 31.84 -0.15 5.09
CA GLN A 456 32.28 -1.43 4.51
C GLN A 456 32.20 -2.60 5.50
N LYS A 457 32.47 -2.41 6.78
CA LYS A 457 32.36 -3.47 7.80
C LYS A 457 30.90 -3.88 8.05
N ASP A 458 30.01 -2.91 8.19
CA ASP A 458 28.59 -3.19 8.38
C ASP A 458 27.97 -3.79 7.12
N PHE A 459 28.42 -3.36 5.95
CA PHE A 459 28.01 -3.89 4.65
C PHE A 459 28.45 -5.35 4.43
N LEU A 460 29.70 -5.70 4.75
CA LEU A 460 30.20 -7.08 4.69
C LEU A 460 29.44 -8.01 5.65
N ARG A 461 29.08 -7.54 6.83
CA ARG A 461 28.30 -8.31 7.79
C ARG A 461 26.88 -8.60 7.26
N THR A 462 26.20 -7.60 6.71
CA THR A 462 24.88 -7.76 6.12
C THR A 462 24.91 -8.67 4.90
N ALA A 463 25.95 -8.58 4.06
CA ALA A 463 26.14 -9.45 2.89
C ALA A 463 26.39 -10.91 3.29
N LEU A 464 27.18 -11.15 4.33
CA LEU A 464 27.43 -12.50 4.86
C LEU A 464 26.16 -13.12 5.47
N ASP A 465 25.34 -12.34 6.18
CA ASP A 465 24.07 -12.81 6.72
C ASP A 465 23.07 -13.16 5.60
N GLN A 466 23.07 -12.40 4.51
CA GLN A 466 22.25 -12.69 3.31
C GLN A 466 22.73 -13.94 2.55
N ILE A 467 24.05 -14.13 2.44
CA ILE A 467 24.63 -15.31 1.84
C ILE A 467 24.34 -16.56 2.67
N ASP A 468 24.41 -16.49 3.99
CA ASP A 468 24.03 -17.61 4.88
C ASP A 468 22.54 -17.96 4.73
N CYS A 469 21.67 -16.96 4.62
CA CYS A 469 20.25 -17.15 4.34
C CYS A 469 20.03 -17.83 2.97
N LEU A 470 20.75 -17.42 1.93
CA LEU A 470 20.69 -18.02 0.60
C LEU A 470 21.20 -19.49 0.61
N PHE A 471 22.30 -19.78 1.30
CA PHE A 471 22.79 -21.14 1.45
C PHE A 471 21.84 -22.04 2.24
N ARG A 472 21.16 -21.52 3.25
CA ARG A 472 20.10 -22.25 3.96
C ARG A 472 18.92 -22.56 3.03
N LEU A 473 18.52 -21.62 2.19
CA LEU A 473 17.49 -21.79 1.17
C LEU A 473 17.87 -22.85 0.13
N ILE A 474 19.09 -22.82 -0.38
CA ILE A 474 19.62 -23.78 -1.36
C ILE A 474 19.70 -25.19 -0.73
N ARG A 475 20.19 -25.33 0.50
CA ARG A 475 20.20 -26.62 1.21
C ARG A 475 18.77 -27.17 1.43
N HIS A 476 17.84 -26.32 1.73
CA HIS A 476 16.44 -26.72 1.91
C HIS A 476 15.80 -27.15 0.58
N ALA A 477 16.07 -26.42 -0.51
CA ALA A 477 15.62 -26.79 -1.84
C ALA A 477 16.21 -28.13 -2.32
N CYS A 478 17.49 -28.39 -2.07
CA CYS A 478 18.14 -29.66 -2.39
C CYS A 478 17.58 -30.82 -1.54
N SER A 479 17.24 -30.58 -0.28
CA SER A 479 16.62 -31.59 0.61
C SER A 479 15.20 -31.95 0.18
N VAL A 480 14.44 -30.99 -0.36
CA VAL A 480 13.05 -31.19 -0.81
C VAL A 480 12.96 -31.86 -2.19
N SER A 481 13.97 -31.65 -3.05
CA SER A 481 14.00 -32.19 -4.42
C SER A 481 14.48 -33.63 -4.55
N GLY A 482 14.80 -34.33 -3.45
CA GLY A 482 15.17 -35.75 -3.49
C GLY A 482 16.51 -36.06 -4.17
N LEU A 483 17.35 -35.05 -4.46
CA LEU A 483 18.69 -35.20 -5.02
C LEU A 483 19.72 -35.62 -3.94
N ASN A 484 19.48 -36.74 -3.28
CA ASN A 484 20.39 -37.38 -2.33
C ASN A 484 21.39 -38.31 -3.02
N SER A 485 21.93 -37.97 -4.17
CA SER A 485 22.97 -38.76 -4.84
C SER A 485 24.14 -37.91 -5.35
N LEU A 486 24.74 -37.16 -4.45
CA LEU A 486 26.13 -36.72 -4.63
C LEU A 486 26.89 -37.17 -3.38
N GLY A 487 27.89 -38.03 -3.64
CA GLY A 487 28.63 -38.79 -2.66
C GLY A 487 29.21 -38.04 -1.48
N GLU A 488 29.54 -38.78 -0.45
CA GLU A 488 30.19 -38.37 0.79
C GLU A 488 31.52 -37.67 0.55
N GLY A 489 31.47 -36.38 0.25
CA GLY A 489 32.57 -35.43 0.28
C GLY A 489 32.14 -34.24 1.09
N GLY A 490 32.39 -34.26 2.40
CA GLY A 490 31.99 -33.21 3.32
C GLY A 490 32.50 -31.84 2.87
N ILE A 491 31.57 -30.87 2.89
CA ILE A 491 31.89 -29.45 2.72
C ILE A 491 32.76 -29.01 3.91
N PRO A 492 33.96 -28.42 3.71
CA PRO A 492 34.80 -28.00 4.81
C PRO A 492 34.17 -26.87 5.62
N PRO A 493 34.48 -26.73 6.94
CA PRO A 493 33.97 -25.66 7.76
C PRO A 493 34.35 -24.27 7.23
N LEU A 494 33.47 -23.31 7.41
CA LEU A 494 33.59 -21.90 6.98
C LEU A 494 34.96 -21.23 7.27
N ALA A 495 35.72 -21.71 8.23
CA ALA A 495 37.07 -21.25 8.54
C ALA A 495 38.11 -21.56 7.43
N GLU A 496 37.91 -22.58 6.59
CA GLU A 496 38.79 -22.88 5.47
C GLU A 496 38.45 -22.11 4.19
N ALA A 497 37.16 -21.83 3.95
CA ALA A 497 36.73 -21.01 2.82
C ALA A 497 37.24 -19.54 2.96
N ALA A 498 37.35 -19.03 4.19
CA ALA A 498 37.91 -17.71 4.45
C ALA A 498 39.43 -17.62 4.18
N ARG A 499 40.15 -18.73 4.23
CA ARG A 499 41.61 -18.77 3.87
C ARG A 499 41.83 -18.73 2.37
N TYR A 500 40.93 -19.26 1.55
CA TYR A 500 40.99 -19.18 0.09
C TYR A 500 40.63 -17.79 -0.45
N ALA A 501 39.70 -17.08 0.17
CA ALA A 501 39.37 -15.70 -0.19
C ALA A 501 40.49 -14.69 0.10
N GLY A 502 41.38 -14.99 1.07
CA GLY A 502 42.51 -14.14 1.42
C GLY A 502 43.77 -14.34 0.51
N ALA A 503 43.79 -15.36 -0.34
CA ALA A 503 44.91 -15.65 -1.22
C ALA A 503 44.81 -15.03 -2.64
N VAL A 504 43.66 -14.42 -2.95
CA VAL A 504 43.39 -13.79 -4.28
C VAL A 504 43.57 -12.26 -4.23
N SER A 505 43.92 -11.69 -3.08
CA SER A 505 44.24 -10.26 -2.96
C SER A 505 45.71 -9.98 -2.60
N ARG A 506 46.62 -10.60 -3.32
CA ARG A 506 48.03 -10.17 -3.41
C ARG A 506 48.46 -10.10 -4.84
#